data_6086748bdf232615de80c7e3e79a5d4a
#
_entry.id   6086748bdf232615de80c7e3e79a5d4a
#
_cell.length_a   1.000
_cell.length_b   1.000
_cell.length_c   1.000
_cell.angle_alpha   90.00
_cell.angle_beta   90.00
_cell.angle_gamma   90.00
#
_symmetry.space_group_name_H-M   'P 1'
#
loop_
_entity.id
_entity.type
_entity.pdbx_description
1 polymer ?
#
loop_
_entity_poly.entity_id
_entity_poly.type
_entity_poly.pdbx_seq_one_letter_code
_entity_poly.pdbx_strand_id
1 'polypeptide(L)'
;MGYKLAGFDVIGCLDIDHRMMEIYKKNHNPKYAYEEGIQTFKLRDDLPEELYNLDILDGSPPCSTFTMTGDREKSWGVKRHFREGQQEQVLDTLFFDFIDLAEKLKPKVVVAENVKGILIANAMEYTIEIHKSFKRAGYYSAHYVLNSETMGVPQKRERVFFVAIREDLAKPFMQSTSLFDEEPTLDLTFNEEPILFGEVADYLGDEITSPSMRMLWEKRIFGDRTQ
;
A
#
# COMPACT_ATOMS: atom_id res chain seq x y z
N MET A 1 -9.82 1.59 8.10
CA MET A 1 -10.78 0.86 8.99
C MET A 1 -10.12 -0.38 9.61
N GLY A 2 -9.39 -1.22 8.86
CA GLY A 2 -8.79 -2.46 9.37
C GLY A 2 -7.95 -2.29 10.64
N TYR A 3 -7.05 -1.30 10.69
CA TYR A 3 -6.25 -1.03 11.89
C TYR A 3 -7.11 -0.74 13.13
N LYS A 4 -8.18 0.06 12.98
CA LYS A 4 -9.11 0.34 14.09
C LYS A 4 -9.83 -0.91 14.58
N LEU A 5 -10.24 -1.79 13.66
CA LEU A 5 -10.85 -3.08 14.00
C LEU A 5 -9.86 -4.03 14.69
N ALA A 6 -8.58 -3.92 14.36
CA ALA A 6 -7.49 -4.64 15.04
C ALA A 6 -7.06 -4.02 16.38
N GLY A 7 -7.72 -2.93 16.84
CA GLY A 7 -7.45 -2.30 18.12
C GLY A 7 -6.38 -1.21 18.11
N PHE A 8 -5.90 -0.79 16.94
CA PHE A 8 -4.94 0.30 16.82
C PHE A 8 -5.65 1.66 16.85
N ASP A 9 -5.01 2.65 17.45
CA ASP A 9 -5.40 4.04 17.35
C ASP A 9 -4.74 4.69 16.13
N VAL A 10 -5.55 5.05 15.12
CA VAL A 10 -5.08 5.68 13.89
C VAL A 10 -5.09 7.19 14.07
N ILE A 11 -3.96 7.76 14.46
CA ILE A 11 -3.84 9.17 14.88
C ILE A 11 -3.69 10.14 13.72
N GLY A 12 -3.16 9.72 12.56
CA GLY A 12 -2.88 10.63 11.46
C GLY A 12 -3.11 10.03 10.08
N CYS A 13 -3.27 10.90 9.09
CA CYS A 13 -3.30 10.57 7.67
C CYS A 13 -2.67 11.68 6.83
N LEU A 14 -2.12 11.27 5.68
CA LEU A 14 -1.54 12.14 4.67
C LEU A 14 -2.05 11.72 3.30
N ASP A 15 -2.61 12.62 2.53
CA ASP A 15 -2.94 12.43 1.12
C ASP A 15 -2.87 13.78 0.39
N ILE A 16 -2.47 13.75 -0.88
CA ILE A 16 -2.42 14.95 -1.73
C ILE A 16 -3.80 15.27 -2.36
N ASP A 17 -4.69 14.29 -2.43
CA ASP A 17 -6.01 14.44 -3.03
C ASP A 17 -7.02 14.99 -2.01
N HIS A 18 -7.44 16.25 -2.23
CA HIS A 18 -8.43 16.92 -1.39
C HIS A 18 -9.70 16.10 -1.17
N ARG A 19 -10.24 15.47 -2.21
CA ARG A 19 -11.49 14.69 -2.13
C ARG A 19 -11.30 13.44 -1.28
N MET A 20 -10.14 12.77 -1.41
CA MET A 20 -9.83 11.61 -0.58
C MET A 20 -9.65 12.02 0.88
N MET A 21 -9.00 13.14 1.12
CA MET A 21 -8.82 13.68 2.47
C MET A 21 -10.15 14.09 3.12
N GLU A 22 -11.06 14.71 2.38
CA GLU A 22 -12.42 15.03 2.84
C GLU A 22 -13.19 13.76 3.26
N ILE A 23 -13.18 12.72 2.41
CA ILE A 23 -13.83 11.44 2.69
C ILE A 23 -13.19 10.78 3.91
N TYR A 24 -11.85 10.80 4.01
CA TYR A 24 -11.14 10.20 5.13
C TYR A 24 -11.48 10.90 6.45
N LYS A 25 -11.44 12.23 6.49
CA LYS A 25 -11.80 13.04 7.66
C LYS A 25 -13.23 12.73 8.12
N LYS A 26 -14.17 12.66 7.17
CA LYS A 26 -15.59 12.38 7.46
C LYS A 26 -15.81 10.99 8.05
N ASN A 27 -15.08 9.98 7.57
CA ASN A 27 -15.26 8.59 7.98
C ASN A 27 -14.45 8.21 9.23
N HIS A 28 -13.31 8.86 9.48
CA HIS A 28 -12.34 8.39 10.46
C HIS A 28 -12.03 9.41 11.56
N ASN A 29 -12.34 10.70 11.33
CA ASN A 29 -12.06 11.79 12.27
C ASN A 29 -10.64 11.71 12.87
N PRO A 30 -9.57 11.71 12.03
CA PRO A 30 -8.20 11.57 12.51
C PRO A 30 -7.78 12.79 13.34
N LYS A 31 -6.90 12.59 14.31
CA LYS A 31 -6.34 13.69 15.12
C LYS A 31 -5.50 14.64 14.27
N TYR A 32 -4.73 14.08 13.33
CA TYR A 32 -3.89 14.82 12.40
C TYR A 32 -4.27 14.45 10.96
N ALA A 33 -4.53 15.45 10.12
CA ALA A 33 -4.88 15.27 8.71
C ALA A 33 -4.12 16.28 7.87
N TYR A 34 -3.19 15.80 7.05
CA TYR A 34 -2.31 16.60 6.22
C TYR A 34 -2.69 16.41 4.75
N GLU A 35 -3.05 17.53 4.10
CA GLU A 35 -3.42 17.57 2.69
C GLU A 35 -2.27 18.14 1.87
N GLU A 36 -1.25 17.31 1.67
CA GLU A 36 -0.04 17.70 0.96
C GLU A 36 0.70 16.47 0.39
N GLY A 37 1.65 16.71 -0.51
CA GLY A 37 2.51 15.65 -1.03
C GLY A 37 3.53 15.18 0.01
N ILE A 38 3.85 13.89 -0.01
CA ILE A 38 4.84 13.30 0.90
C ILE A 38 6.22 13.94 0.75
N GLN A 39 6.57 14.43 -0.44
CA GLN A 39 7.85 15.11 -0.72
C GLN A 39 8.02 16.39 0.11
N THR A 40 6.92 17.12 0.35
CA THR A 40 6.92 18.32 1.22
C THR A 40 6.74 17.94 2.68
N PHE A 41 5.84 17.00 2.96
CA PHE A 41 5.55 16.57 4.32
C PHE A 41 6.79 16.03 5.05
N LYS A 42 7.63 15.21 4.41
CA LYS A 42 8.85 14.69 5.02
C LYS A 42 9.87 15.77 5.43
N LEU A 43 9.76 16.97 4.84
CA LEU A 43 10.67 18.10 5.15
C LEU A 43 10.17 18.99 6.30
N ARG A 44 8.96 18.76 6.82
CA ARG A 44 8.39 19.57 7.90
C ARG A 44 9.13 19.36 9.21
N ASP A 45 9.43 20.45 9.91
CA ASP A 45 10.05 20.43 11.25
C ASP A 45 9.03 20.73 12.37
N ASP A 46 7.77 21.01 12.02
CA ASP A 46 6.68 21.39 12.92
C ASP A 46 5.70 20.23 13.20
N LEU A 47 6.15 18.98 13.00
CA LEU A 47 5.31 17.81 13.24
C LEU A 47 5.10 17.58 14.75
N PRO A 48 3.88 17.20 15.20
CA PRO A 48 3.62 16.85 16.58
C PRO A 48 4.52 15.73 17.10
N GLU A 49 4.93 15.80 18.35
CA GLU A 49 5.81 14.80 19.00
C GLU A 49 5.26 13.38 18.91
N GLU A 50 3.94 13.21 18.93
CA GLU A 50 3.28 11.91 18.81
C GLU A 50 3.60 11.18 17.50
N LEU A 51 3.84 11.93 16.41
CA LEU A 51 4.22 11.32 15.13
C LEU A 51 5.65 10.76 15.12
N TYR A 52 6.48 11.14 16.09
CA TYR A 52 7.80 10.54 16.29
C TYR A 52 7.78 9.33 17.24
N ASN A 53 6.59 8.92 17.68
CA ASN A 53 6.42 7.77 18.58
C ASN A 53 5.38 6.76 18.03
N LEU A 54 5.38 6.55 16.73
CA LEU A 54 4.47 5.63 16.05
C LEU A 54 4.87 4.17 16.27
N ASP A 55 3.89 3.31 16.52
CA ASP A 55 4.08 1.87 16.41
C ASP A 55 4.14 1.43 14.93
N ILE A 56 3.22 1.93 14.11
CA ILE A 56 3.13 1.57 12.69
C ILE A 56 3.03 2.84 11.83
N LEU A 57 3.83 2.89 10.77
CA LEU A 57 3.63 3.77 9.63
C LEU A 57 3.17 2.93 8.44
N ASP A 58 1.95 3.18 7.95
CA ASP A 58 1.35 2.48 6.82
C ASP A 58 1.26 3.40 5.61
N GLY A 59 1.49 2.86 4.41
CA GLY A 59 1.38 3.62 3.18
C GLY A 59 1.24 2.76 1.93
N SER A 60 0.67 3.38 0.88
CA SER A 60 0.55 2.76 -0.44
C SER A 60 1.12 3.71 -1.49
N PRO A 61 2.45 3.94 -1.51
CA PRO A 61 3.06 4.83 -2.49
C PRO A 61 2.80 4.31 -3.91
N PRO A 62 2.29 5.14 -4.83
CA PRO A 62 1.91 4.68 -6.16
C PRO A 62 3.11 4.15 -6.96
N CYS A 63 2.86 3.09 -7.74
CA CYS A 63 3.83 2.46 -8.62
C CYS A 63 3.33 2.55 -10.07
N SER A 64 3.39 3.73 -10.66
CA SER A 64 2.80 4.00 -11.97
C SER A 64 3.59 3.42 -13.15
N THR A 65 4.88 3.14 -12.97
CA THR A 65 5.80 2.65 -14.01
C THR A 65 5.80 1.13 -14.19
N PHE A 66 5.23 0.38 -13.25
CA PHE A 66 5.23 -1.08 -13.26
C PHE A 66 3.89 -1.71 -13.61
N THR A 67 2.96 -0.95 -14.19
CA THR A 67 1.76 -1.54 -14.80
C THR A 67 2.18 -2.30 -16.06
N MET A 68 1.70 -3.52 -16.24
CA MET A 68 2.06 -4.44 -17.33
C MET A 68 1.83 -3.91 -18.76
N THR A 69 1.25 -2.70 -18.90
CA THR A 69 0.89 -2.04 -20.16
C THR A 69 1.72 -0.78 -20.46
N GLY A 70 2.72 -0.42 -19.64
CA GLY A 70 3.46 0.83 -19.78
C GLY A 70 4.84 0.67 -20.43
N ASP A 71 5.17 1.58 -21.37
CA ASP A 71 6.50 1.74 -21.98
C ASP A 71 7.44 2.40 -20.95
N ARG A 72 8.22 1.60 -20.25
CA ARG A 72 8.96 1.95 -19.03
C ARG A 72 10.02 3.02 -19.25
N GLU A 73 10.79 2.92 -20.33
CA GLU A 73 11.92 3.82 -20.60
C GLU A 73 11.50 5.27 -20.89
N LYS A 74 10.28 5.46 -21.43
CA LYS A 74 9.73 6.79 -21.74
C LYS A 74 9.00 7.44 -20.57
N SER A 75 8.81 6.72 -19.46
CA SER A 75 7.95 7.13 -18.35
C SER A 75 8.69 7.54 -17.10
N TRP A 76 10.00 7.22 -16.99
CA TRP A 76 10.80 7.49 -15.80
C TRP A 76 11.05 8.99 -15.61
N GLY A 77 10.82 9.50 -14.41
CA GLY A 77 11.03 10.90 -14.06
C GLY A 77 10.00 11.89 -14.63
N VAL A 78 8.97 11.42 -15.33
CA VAL A 78 7.94 12.26 -15.91
C VAL A 78 6.90 12.63 -14.85
N LYS A 79 6.66 13.93 -14.68
CA LYS A 79 5.55 14.41 -13.84
C LYS A 79 4.22 13.96 -14.42
N ARG A 80 3.37 13.41 -13.58
CA ARG A 80 2.04 12.91 -13.95
C ARG A 80 0.98 13.32 -12.95
N HIS A 81 -0.26 13.42 -13.44
CA HIS A 81 -1.44 13.45 -12.59
C HIS A 81 -1.95 12.02 -12.39
N PHE A 82 -2.23 11.65 -11.17
CA PHE A 82 -2.90 10.37 -10.90
C PHE A 82 -4.39 10.43 -11.25
N ARG A 83 -5.00 11.61 -11.06
CA ARG A 83 -6.37 11.94 -11.43
C ARG A 83 -6.48 13.39 -11.89
N GLU A 84 -7.51 13.69 -12.65
CA GLU A 84 -7.84 15.06 -13.03
C GLU A 84 -8.04 15.95 -11.78
N GLY A 85 -7.35 17.09 -11.75
CA GLY A 85 -7.37 18.04 -10.63
C GLY A 85 -6.37 17.79 -9.50
N GLN A 86 -5.52 16.75 -9.58
CA GLN A 86 -4.39 16.57 -8.67
C GLN A 86 -3.17 17.39 -9.09
N GLN A 87 -2.30 17.69 -8.12
CA GLN A 87 -0.98 18.27 -8.40
C GLN A 87 -0.09 17.26 -9.13
N GLU A 88 0.71 17.75 -10.07
CA GLU A 88 1.71 16.94 -10.75
C GLU A 88 2.80 16.47 -9.80
N GLN A 89 3.15 15.19 -9.87
CA GLN A 89 4.26 14.61 -9.09
C GLN A 89 5.04 13.60 -9.91
N VAL A 90 6.31 13.40 -9.52
CA VAL A 90 7.13 12.31 -10.02
C VAL A 90 6.80 11.08 -9.19
N LEU A 91 6.04 10.16 -9.77
CA LEU A 91 5.51 9.01 -9.03
C LEU A 91 6.57 7.94 -8.72
N ASP A 92 7.66 7.94 -9.49
CA ASP A 92 8.69 6.89 -9.40
C ASP A 92 9.54 6.98 -8.13
N THR A 93 9.60 8.16 -7.49
CA THR A 93 10.38 8.41 -6.27
C THR A 93 9.55 8.28 -4.99
N LEU A 94 8.22 8.24 -5.08
CA LEU A 94 7.34 8.32 -3.92
C LEU A 94 7.55 7.20 -2.91
N PHE A 95 7.97 6.02 -3.35
CA PHE A 95 8.30 4.94 -2.44
C PHE A 95 9.54 5.29 -1.58
N PHE A 96 10.54 5.91 -2.18
CA PHE A 96 11.74 6.36 -1.45
C PHE A 96 11.42 7.55 -0.55
N ASP A 97 10.57 8.47 -0.98
CA ASP A 97 10.06 9.55 -0.13
C ASP A 97 9.32 9.01 1.12
N PHE A 98 8.60 7.89 0.96
CA PHE A 98 7.96 7.19 2.07
C PHE A 98 8.99 6.55 3.02
N ILE A 99 10.07 5.97 2.50
CA ILE A 99 11.17 5.45 3.32
C ILE A 99 11.90 6.58 4.05
N ASP A 100 12.16 7.72 3.41
CA ASP A 100 12.74 8.89 4.05
C ASP A 100 11.86 9.42 5.19
N LEU A 101 10.54 9.39 5.02
CA LEU A 101 9.60 9.73 6.08
C LEU A 101 9.68 8.71 7.24
N ALA A 102 9.82 7.43 6.94
CA ALA A 102 10.03 6.40 7.96
C ALA A 102 11.36 6.60 8.71
N GLU A 103 12.44 6.97 8.03
CA GLU A 103 13.73 7.32 8.64
C GLU A 103 13.59 8.50 9.60
N LYS A 104 12.81 9.52 9.22
CA LYS A 104 12.54 10.71 10.04
C LYS A 104 11.70 10.40 11.28
N LEU A 105 10.57 9.74 11.11
CA LEU A 105 9.59 9.48 12.18
C LEU A 105 9.98 8.28 13.07
N LYS A 106 10.82 7.38 12.57
CA LYS A 106 11.31 6.18 13.26
C LYS A 106 10.22 5.28 13.86
N PRO A 107 9.13 4.96 13.13
CA PRO A 107 8.13 4.03 13.61
C PRO A 107 8.75 2.68 13.95
N LYS A 108 8.11 1.89 14.82
CA LYS A 108 8.59 0.53 15.15
C LYS A 108 8.50 -0.41 13.94
N VAL A 109 7.41 -0.28 13.17
CA VAL A 109 7.15 -1.07 11.98
C VAL A 109 6.68 -0.15 10.85
N VAL A 110 7.13 -0.43 9.63
CA VAL A 110 6.65 0.20 8.41
C VAL A 110 5.94 -0.85 7.55
N VAL A 111 4.76 -0.53 7.06
CA VAL A 111 4.01 -1.38 6.13
C VAL A 111 3.77 -0.59 4.84
N ALA A 112 4.23 -1.12 3.71
CA ALA A 112 4.03 -0.50 2.41
C ALA A 112 3.34 -1.49 1.44
N GLU A 113 2.15 -1.11 0.95
CA GLU A 113 1.40 -1.91 -0.04
C GLU A 113 1.76 -1.51 -1.46
N ASN A 114 1.84 -2.52 -2.35
CA ASN A 114 2.01 -2.27 -3.77
C ASN A 114 1.42 -3.38 -4.65
N VAL A 115 1.40 -3.17 -5.96
CA VAL A 115 0.96 -4.17 -6.93
C VAL A 115 2.02 -5.26 -7.13
N LYS A 116 1.58 -6.50 -7.44
CA LYS A 116 2.48 -7.65 -7.68
C LYS A 116 3.49 -7.38 -8.82
N GLY A 117 3.16 -6.50 -9.76
CA GLY A 117 4.06 -6.10 -10.84
C GLY A 117 5.42 -5.56 -10.41
N ILE A 118 5.55 -5.07 -9.18
CA ILE A 118 6.82 -4.58 -8.61
C ILE A 118 7.88 -5.68 -8.45
N LEU A 119 7.46 -6.95 -8.40
CA LEU A 119 8.36 -8.12 -8.28
C LEU A 119 8.75 -8.75 -9.61
N ILE A 120 8.25 -8.25 -10.76
CA ILE A 120 8.38 -8.91 -12.05
C ILE A 120 9.46 -8.24 -12.91
N ALA A 121 10.31 -9.09 -13.54
CA ALA A 121 11.30 -8.70 -14.55
C ALA A 121 12.17 -7.48 -14.14
N ASN A 122 12.11 -6.44 -14.96
CA ASN A 122 12.89 -5.23 -14.76
C ASN A 122 12.53 -4.45 -13.46
N ALA A 123 11.41 -4.75 -12.79
CA ALA A 123 11.05 -4.14 -11.50
C ALA A 123 11.82 -4.76 -10.32
N MET A 124 12.48 -5.90 -10.52
CA MET A 124 13.28 -6.56 -9.48
C MET A 124 14.39 -5.65 -8.92
N GLU A 125 15.07 -4.89 -9.78
CA GLU A 125 16.11 -3.95 -9.37
C GLU A 125 15.55 -2.86 -8.44
N TYR A 126 14.32 -2.40 -8.72
CA TYR A 126 13.64 -1.43 -7.87
C TYR A 126 13.27 -2.04 -6.51
N THR A 127 12.80 -3.29 -6.48
CA THR A 127 12.53 -4.03 -5.25
C THR A 127 13.81 -4.19 -4.40
N ILE A 128 14.93 -4.53 -5.03
CA ILE A 128 16.23 -4.62 -4.34
C ILE A 128 16.62 -3.26 -3.76
N GLU A 129 16.42 -2.18 -4.50
CA GLU A 129 16.76 -0.83 -4.00
C GLU A 129 15.82 -0.38 -2.86
N ILE A 130 14.54 -0.80 -2.85
CA ILE A 130 13.64 -0.60 -1.72
C ILE A 130 14.22 -1.26 -0.45
N HIS A 131 14.62 -2.53 -0.52
CA HIS A 131 15.21 -3.22 0.64
C HIS A 131 16.51 -2.55 1.12
N LYS A 132 17.38 -2.15 0.19
CA LYS A 132 18.60 -1.40 0.53
C LYS A 132 18.29 -0.05 1.18
N SER A 133 17.25 0.64 0.72
CA SER A 133 16.84 1.93 1.29
C SER A 133 16.27 1.76 2.69
N PHE A 134 15.44 0.75 2.94
CA PHE A 134 15.02 0.41 4.29
C PHE A 134 16.20 0.09 5.21
N LYS A 135 17.20 -0.66 4.71
CA LYS A 135 18.39 -0.98 5.50
C LYS A 135 19.19 0.29 5.85
N ARG A 136 19.37 1.22 4.90
CA ARG A 136 20.02 2.52 5.16
C ARG A 136 19.24 3.36 6.19
N ALA A 137 17.91 3.30 6.16
CA ALA A 137 17.02 3.98 7.09
C ALA A 137 16.96 3.32 8.50
N GLY A 138 17.69 2.21 8.73
CA GLY A 138 17.74 1.51 10.01
C GLY A 138 16.65 0.47 10.21
N TYR A 139 16.20 -0.18 9.13
CA TYR A 139 15.17 -1.22 9.15
C TYR A 139 15.64 -2.49 8.45
N TYR A 140 15.22 -3.64 8.99
CA TYR A 140 15.20 -4.89 8.26
C TYR A 140 13.84 -5.06 7.59
N SER A 141 13.82 -5.40 6.31
CA SER A 141 12.59 -5.50 5.54
C SER A 141 12.48 -6.82 4.77
N ALA A 142 11.27 -7.36 4.74
CA ALA A 142 10.87 -8.46 3.87
C ALA A 142 9.63 -8.07 3.06
N HIS A 143 9.32 -8.82 2.00
CA HIS A 143 8.10 -8.61 1.25
C HIS A 143 7.28 -9.90 1.14
N TYR A 144 5.96 -9.76 1.13
CA TYR A 144 4.99 -10.85 1.12
C TYR A 144 3.96 -10.61 0.03
N VAL A 145 3.66 -11.65 -0.75
CA VAL A 145 2.54 -11.62 -1.70
C VAL A 145 1.32 -12.21 -1.01
N LEU A 146 0.34 -11.36 -0.73
CA LEU A 146 -0.89 -11.76 -0.05
C LEU A 146 -2.07 -11.72 -1.02
N ASN A 147 -2.99 -12.70 -0.89
CA ASN A 147 -4.22 -12.76 -1.65
C ASN A 147 -5.42 -12.58 -0.72
N SER A 148 -6.21 -11.54 -0.94
CA SER A 148 -7.38 -11.23 -0.12
C SER A 148 -8.45 -12.33 -0.13
N GLU A 149 -8.45 -13.21 -1.14
CA GLU A 149 -9.39 -14.34 -1.24
C GLU A 149 -9.28 -15.31 -0.05
N THR A 150 -8.08 -15.48 0.52
CA THR A 150 -7.84 -16.34 1.68
C THR A 150 -7.83 -15.60 3.01
N MET A 151 -8.31 -14.35 3.02
CA MET A 151 -8.29 -13.44 4.17
C MET A 151 -9.70 -12.98 4.58
N GLY A 152 -10.74 -13.74 4.23
CA GLY A 152 -12.14 -13.39 4.54
C GLY A 152 -12.68 -12.22 3.70
N VAL A 153 -12.10 -11.94 2.54
CA VAL A 153 -12.56 -10.88 1.63
C VAL A 153 -13.14 -11.51 0.36
N PRO A 154 -14.38 -11.18 -0.04
CA PRO A 154 -15.03 -11.75 -1.24
C PRO A 154 -14.43 -11.15 -2.54
N GLN A 155 -13.12 -11.10 -2.63
CA GLN A 155 -12.38 -10.58 -3.78
C GLN A 155 -11.05 -11.30 -3.93
N LYS A 156 -10.77 -11.82 -5.11
CA LYS A 156 -9.44 -12.30 -5.46
C LYS A 156 -8.55 -11.14 -5.87
N ARG A 157 -7.62 -10.75 -4.99
CA ARG A 157 -6.72 -9.61 -5.21
C ARG A 157 -5.34 -9.88 -4.59
N GLU A 158 -4.34 -10.08 -5.42
CA GLU A 158 -2.96 -10.22 -4.96
C GLU A 158 -2.29 -8.84 -4.82
N ARG A 159 -1.60 -8.64 -3.70
CA ARG A 159 -0.80 -7.45 -3.42
C ARG A 159 0.51 -7.82 -2.76
N VAL A 160 1.50 -6.99 -2.95
CA VAL A 160 2.79 -7.10 -2.27
C VAL A 160 2.78 -6.16 -1.07
N PHE A 161 3.14 -6.71 0.07
CA PHE A 161 3.34 -5.94 1.29
C PHE A 161 4.81 -5.99 1.66
N PHE A 162 5.45 -4.83 1.70
CA PHE A 162 6.77 -4.68 2.32
C PHE A 162 6.55 -4.41 3.79
N VAL A 163 7.11 -5.25 4.65
CA VAL A 163 7.08 -5.05 6.09
C VAL A 163 8.51 -4.84 6.54
N ALA A 164 8.75 -3.69 7.17
CA ALA A 164 10.07 -3.32 7.66
C ALA A 164 10.00 -3.10 9.18
N ILE A 165 10.88 -3.77 9.91
CA ILE A 165 10.98 -3.72 11.37
C ILE A 165 12.25 -2.97 11.74
N ARG A 166 12.14 -2.00 12.65
CA ARG A 166 13.29 -1.21 13.09
C ARG A 166 14.37 -2.09 13.71
N GLU A 167 15.63 -1.86 13.40
CA GLU A 167 16.77 -2.75 13.72
C GLU A 167 16.84 -3.13 15.20
N ASP A 168 16.59 -2.18 16.11
CA ASP A 168 16.60 -2.41 17.56
C ASP A 168 15.51 -3.40 18.03
N LEU A 169 14.46 -3.60 17.25
CA LEU A 169 13.30 -4.45 17.55
C LEU A 169 13.29 -5.75 16.72
N ALA A 170 14.10 -5.83 15.67
CA ALA A 170 14.01 -6.89 14.67
C ALA A 170 14.49 -8.26 15.18
N LYS A 171 15.38 -8.32 16.14
CA LYS A 171 16.06 -9.56 16.60
C LYS A 171 15.12 -10.75 16.83
N PRO A 172 13.95 -10.63 17.48
CA PRO A 172 13.05 -11.76 17.70
C PRO A 172 12.43 -12.33 16.41
N PHE A 173 12.45 -11.56 15.33
CA PHE A 173 11.82 -11.89 14.04
C PHE A 173 12.84 -12.31 12.97
N MET A 174 14.14 -12.21 13.28
CA MET A 174 15.19 -12.56 12.32
C MET A 174 15.36 -14.05 12.20
N GLN A 175 15.36 -14.55 10.98
CA GLN A 175 15.72 -15.93 10.67
C GLN A 175 16.88 -15.93 9.67
N SER A 176 17.80 -16.87 9.85
CA SER A 176 18.90 -17.06 8.91
C SER A 176 18.35 -17.72 7.65
N THR A 177 18.28 -17.00 6.56
CA THR A 177 17.86 -17.49 5.24
C THR A 177 19.03 -18.04 4.45
N SER A 178 20.25 -17.64 4.81
CA SER A 178 21.52 -18.16 4.30
C SER A 178 22.62 -18.03 5.36
N LEU A 179 23.84 -18.51 5.05
CA LEU A 179 25.01 -18.35 5.93
C LEU A 179 25.41 -16.89 6.21
N PHE A 180 24.90 -15.95 5.41
CA PHE A 180 25.32 -14.54 5.46
C PHE A 180 24.16 -13.55 5.51
N ASP A 181 22.91 -14.00 5.26
CA ASP A 181 21.75 -13.13 5.17
C ASP A 181 20.72 -13.50 6.24
N GLU A 182 20.30 -12.51 7.00
CA GLU A 182 19.21 -12.59 7.96
C GLU A 182 18.08 -11.69 7.48
N GLU A 183 16.87 -12.24 7.39
CA GLU A 183 15.67 -11.49 7.01
C GLU A 183 14.59 -11.62 8.09
N PRO A 184 13.78 -10.58 8.32
CA PRO A 184 12.63 -10.70 9.20
C PRO A 184 11.62 -11.66 8.57
N THR A 185 11.24 -12.68 9.30
CA THR A 185 10.26 -13.66 8.86
C THR A 185 9.02 -13.56 9.74
N LEU A 186 7.89 -13.26 9.12
CA LEU A 186 6.57 -13.23 9.75
C LEU A 186 5.75 -14.38 9.17
N ASP A 187 5.02 -15.09 10.01
CA ASP A 187 3.99 -16.02 9.54
C ASP A 187 2.75 -15.22 9.15
N LEU A 188 2.59 -15.01 7.84
CA LEU A 188 1.46 -14.34 7.22
C LEU A 188 0.65 -15.34 6.37
N THR A 189 0.49 -16.55 6.87
CA THR A 189 -0.31 -17.60 6.22
C THR A 189 -1.78 -17.41 6.56
N PHE A 190 -2.60 -17.15 5.54
CA PHE A 190 -4.03 -17.01 5.65
C PHE A 190 -4.71 -18.14 4.86
N ASN A 191 -5.58 -18.89 5.52
CA ASN A 191 -6.20 -20.12 4.97
C ASN A 191 -7.73 -20.11 5.11
N GLU A 192 -8.35 -18.92 5.09
CA GLU A 192 -9.80 -18.81 5.11
C GLU A 192 -10.39 -19.30 3.78
N GLU A 193 -11.53 -19.97 3.85
CA GLU A 193 -12.26 -20.42 2.66
C GLU A 193 -12.74 -19.20 1.86
N PRO A 194 -12.60 -19.22 0.52
CA PRO A 194 -13.05 -18.12 -0.33
C PRO A 194 -14.56 -17.87 -0.19
N ILE A 195 -14.92 -16.62 0.09
CA ILE A 195 -16.32 -16.18 0.09
C ILE A 195 -16.75 -15.98 -1.38
N LEU A 196 -17.80 -16.70 -1.78
CA LEU A 196 -18.33 -16.61 -3.13
C LEU A 196 -19.14 -15.32 -3.31
N PHE A 197 -19.09 -14.74 -4.52
CA PHE A 197 -19.87 -13.53 -4.81
C PHE A 197 -21.35 -13.68 -4.50
N GLY A 198 -21.95 -14.85 -4.79
CA GLY A 198 -23.36 -15.12 -4.50
C GLY A 198 -23.74 -15.07 -3.01
N GLU A 199 -22.76 -15.23 -2.10
CA GLU A 199 -22.98 -15.15 -0.65
C GLU A 199 -23.09 -13.71 -0.13
N VAL A 200 -22.50 -12.76 -0.87
CA VAL A 200 -22.44 -11.34 -0.49
C VAL A 200 -23.21 -10.44 -1.45
N ALA A 201 -23.76 -11.01 -2.54
CA ALA A 201 -24.49 -10.24 -3.53
C ALA A 201 -25.82 -9.73 -2.96
N ASP A 202 -26.00 -8.43 -3.01
CA ASP A 202 -27.28 -7.78 -2.78
C ASP A 202 -28.00 -7.63 -4.12
N TYR A 203 -29.14 -8.31 -4.27
CA TYR A 203 -29.97 -8.28 -5.47
C TYR A 203 -31.03 -7.16 -5.43
N LEU A 204 -31.02 -6.30 -4.40
CA LEU A 204 -31.94 -5.18 -4.23
C LEU A 204 -31.40 -3.87 -4.85
N GLY A 205 -30.33 -3.95 -5.63
CA GLY A 205 -29.72 -2.79 -6.29
C GLY A 205 -30.60 -2.15 -7.36
N ASP A 206 -30.28 -0.89 -7.69
CA ASP A 206 -30.92 -0.15 -8.76
C ASP A 206 -30.60 -0.72 -10.15
N GLU A 207 -31.46 -0.46 -11.10
CA GLU A 207 -31.27 -0.89 -12.50
C GLU A 207 -29.98 -0.28 -13.07
N ILE A 208 -29.19 -1.10 -13.78
CA ILE A 208 -27.97 -0.65 -14.47
C ILE A 208 -28.37 0.31 -15.58
N THR A 209 -28.09 1.61 -15.39
CA THR A 209 -28.40 2.66 -16.37
C THR A 209 -27.26 2.91 -17.34
N SER A 210 -26.00 2.62 -16.97
CA SER A 210 -24.82 2.81 -17.82
C SER A 210 -24.80 1.82 -18.99
N PRO A 211 -24.74 2.26 -20.26
CA PRO A 211 -24.69 1.36 -21.43
C PRO A 211 -23.50 0.41 -21.42
N SER A 212 -22.31 0.89 -20.98
CA SER A 212 -21.11 0.06 -20.88
C SER A 212 -21.22 -1.02 -19.81
N MET A 213 -21.80 -0.68 -18.66
CA MET A 213 -22.05 -1.65 -17.59
C MET A 213 -23.12 -2.66 -17.96
N ARG A 214 -24.18 -2.23 -18.68
CA ARG A 214 -25.21 -3.13 -19.20
C ARG A 214 -24.62 -4.13 -20.19
N MET A 215 -23.77 -3.66 -21.11
CA MET A 215 -23.05 -4.54 -22.05
C MET A 215 -22.15 -5.57 -21.35
N LEU A 216 -21.45 -5.17 -20.30
CA LEU A 216 -20.63 -6.10 -19.50
C LEU A 216 -21.50 -7.11 -18.76
N TRP A 217 -22.63 -6.67 -18.21
CA TRP A 217 -23.61 -7.53 -17.56
C TRP A 217 -24.20 -8.60 -18.50
N GLU A 218 -24.51 -8.20 -19.72
CA GLU A 218 -25.05 -9.12 -20.75
C GLU A 218 -24.01 -10.13 -21.23
N LYS A 219 -22.73 -9.76 -21.25
CA LYS A 219 -21.62 -10.64 -21.65
C LYS A 219 -21.09 -11.54 -20.53
N ARG A 220 -21.56 -11.38 -19.28
CA ARG A 220 -21.08 -12.20 -18.18
C ARG A 220 -21.35 -13.67 -18.41
N ILE A 221 -20.38 -14.50 -18.07
CA ILE A 221 -20.52 -15.96 -18.03
C ILE A 221 -20.95 -16.34 -16.61
N PHE A 222 -21.99 -17.12 -16.49
CA PHE A 222 -22.48 -17.61 -15.20
C PHE A 222 -21.36 -18.43 -14.52
N GLY A 223 -20.94 -18.02 -13.32
CA GLY A 223 -19.85 -18.66 -12.57
C GLY A 223 -18.48 -18.08 -12.81
N ASP A 224 -18.36 -16.99 -13.58
CA ASP A 224 -17.08 -16.25 -13.71
C ASP A 224 -16.76 -15.55 -12.39
N ARG A 225 -15.63 -15.94 -11.76
CA ARG A 225 -15.16 -15.42 -10.46
C ARG A 225 -14.31 -14.16 -10.61
N THR A 226 -14.01 -13.72 -11.83
CA THR A 226 -13.02 -12.68 -12.13
C THR A 226 -13.63 -11.33 -12.47
N GLN A 227 -14.95 -11.16 -12.40
CA GLN A 227 -15.64 -9.93 -12.76
C GLN A 227 -16.11 -9.13 -11.55
#